data_a7324f7d76b0df2db328690a4536c285
#
_entry.id   a7324f7d76b0df2db328690a4536c285
#
_cell.length_a   1.000
_cell.length_b   1.000
_cell.length_c   1.000
_cell.angle_alpha   90.00
_cell.angle_beta   90.00
_cell.angle_gamma   90.00
#
_symmetry.space_group_name_H-M   'P 1'
#
loop_
_entity.id
_entity.type
_entity.pdbx_description
1 polymer ?
#
loop_
_entity_poly.entity_id
_entity_poly.type
_entity_poly.pdbx_seq_one_letter_code
_entity_poly.pdbx_strand_id
1 'polypeptide(L)'
;FGTAISKRSKTFKIKKDDISENLNLKNFVKKGEILIKLKSGKILAPFSGVLGYTGLTEDILVSNNIVIITLDDNSVIYSDIKIPENYSASIKKGLPVEIKLTSYKDKIFEGEVDFVSSRINADTRSLLSRIKVENENLELISGSLLEVGVKFDLRNSLSVPDTRVMIEEDKSYVYKINKENIANKTEIKTSIRTDKSIEINS
;
A
#
# COMPACT_ATOMS: atom_id res chain seq x y z
N PHE A 1 0.66 -3.88 -7.43
CA PHE A 1 1.73 -3.62 -6.45
C PHE A 1 2.17 -2.17 -6.52
N GLY A 2 2.68 -1.65 -5.40
CA GLY A 2 3.27 -0.33 -5.30
C GLY A 2 4.34 -0.29 -4.20
N THR A 3 5.07 0.82 -4.12
CA THR A 3 6.08 1.04 -3.07
C THR A 3 5.55 2.06 -2.07
N ALA A 4 5.74 1.81 -0.79
CA ALA A 4 5.38 2.73 0.27
C ALA A 4 6.25 3.99 0.20
N ILE A 5 5.63 5.15 0.25
CA ILE A 5 6.27 6.47 0.19
C ILE A 5 5.81 7.27 1.39
N SER A 6 6.75 7.79 2.18
CA SER A 6 6.46 8.66 3.32
C SER A 6 5.73 9.93 2.89
N LYS A 7 4.89 10.47 3.74
CA LYS A 7 4.25 11.78 3.57
C LYS A 7 5.27 12.88 3.30
N ARG A 8 6.39 12.85 4.01
CA ARG A 8 7.53 13.75 3.85
C ARG A 8 8.82 13.00 4.16
N SER A 9 9.86 13.27 3.39
CA SER A 9 11.20 12.75 3.62
C SER A 9 12.23 13.86 3.51
N LYS A 10 13.23 13.83 4.37
CA LYS A 10 14.36 14.75 4.34
C LYS A 10 15.65 13.99 4.59
N THR A 11 16.59 14.10 3.66
CA THR A 11 17.92 13.50 3.79
C THR A 11 18.94 14.57 4.14
N PHE A 12 19.76 14.27 5.14
CA PHE A 12 20.91 15.07 5.57
C PHE A 12 22.20 14.31 5.25
N LYS A 13 23.10 14.95 4.53
CA LYS A 13 24.44 14.42 4.22
C LYS A 13 25.45 15.21 5.01
N ILE A 14 26.18 14.58 5.94
CA ILE A 14 27.03 15.24 6.91
C ILE A 14 28.42 14.61 6.87
N LYS A 15 29.46 15.41 6.82
CA LYS A 15 30.83 14.92 6.95
C LYS A 15 31.05 14.43 8.38
N LYS A 16 31.63 13.25 8.55
CA LYS A 16 31.88 12.64 9.87
C LYS A 16 32.75 13.56 10.74
N ASP A 17 33.71 14.23 10.14
CA ASP A 17 34.63 15.14 10.82
C ASP A 17 33.97 16.42 11.38
N ASP A 18 32.80 16.80 10.87
CA ASP A 18 32.02 17.96 11.36
C ASP A 18 31.14 17.63 12.56
N ILE A 19 30.94 16.34 12.88
CA ILE A 19 30.13 15.91 14.01
C ILE A 19 30.91 16.16 15.30
N SER A 20 30.30 16.89 16.25
CA SER A 20 30.93 17.28 17.50
C SER A 20 30.62 16.35 18.68
N GLU A 21 29.53 15.61 18.63
CA GLU A 21 29.09 14.68 19.67
C GLU A 21 28.58 13.40 19.06
N ASN A 22 28.61 12.29 19.83
CA ASN A 22 28.02 11.03 19.39
C ASN A 22 26.55 11.19 19.03
N LEU A 23 26.15 10.56 17.92
CA LEU A 23 24.77 10.58 17.43
C LEU A 23 23.85 9.97 18.49
N ASN A 24 22.86 10.73 18.93
CA ASN A 24 21.79 10.17 19.76
C ASN A 24 20.82 9.41 18.86
N LEU A 25 20.94 8.08 18.81
CA LEU A 25 20.19 7.18 17.93
C LEU A 25 18.76 6.97 18.46
N LYS A 26 17.95 8.04 18.45
CA LYS A 26 16.51 7.92 18.70
C LYS A 26 15.82 7.42 17.44
N ASN A 27 14.87 6.49 17.59
CA ASN A 27 14.07 6.04 16.46
C ASN A 27 13.07 7.12 15.99
N PHE A 28 12.53 7.92 16.90
CA PHE A 28 11.55 8.97 16.63
C PHE A 28 11.97 10.31 17.22
N VAL A 29 11.75 11.38 16.48
CA VAL A 29 12.04 12.76 16.89
C VAL A 29 10.85 13.67 16.63
N LYS A 30 10.70 14.68 17.48
CA LYS A 30 9.70 15.73 17.32
C LYS A 30 10.27 16.90 16.53
N LYS A 31 9.40 17.63 15.83
CA LYS A 31 9.76 18.88 15.15
C LYS A 31 10.52 19.82 16.10
N GLY A 32 11.65 20.36 15.66
CA GLY A 32 12.51 21.27 16.43
C GLY A 32 13.51 20.56 17.37
N GLU A 33 13.46 19.23 17.52
CA GLU A 33 14.48 18.49 18.25
C GLU A 33 15.83 18.54 17.53
N ILE A 34 16.92 18.52 18.31
CA ILE A 34 18.27 18.48 17.75
C ILE A 34 18.53 17.08 17.23
N LEU A 35 18.76 16.96 15.92
CA LEU A 35 19.16 15.72 15.26
C LEU A 35 20.65 15.46 15.47
N ILE A 36 21.47 16.47 15.24
CA ILE A 36 22.93 16.37 15.30
C ILE A 36 23.51 17.70 15.76
N LYS A 37 24.56 17.62 16.57
CA LYS A 37 25.44 18.74 16.89
C LYS A 37 26.68 18.67 16.01
N LEU A 38 26.94 19.76 15.32
CA LEU A 38 28.11 19.95 14.47
C LEU A 38 29.08 20.92 15.14
N LYS A 39 30.32 20.90 14.72
CA LYS A 39 31.33 21.91 15.12
C LYS A 39 30.90 23.34 14.76
N SER A 40 30.15 23.48 13.65
CA SER A 40 29.64 24.74 13.13
C SER A 40 28.23 25.11 13.63
N GLY A 41 27.54 24.25 14.40
CA GLY A 41 26.19 24.51 14.85
C GLY A 41 25.37 23.24 15.12
N LYS A 42 24.07 23.30 14.91
CA LYS A 42 23.15 22.19 15.14
C LYS A 42 22.14 22.04 14.00
N ILE A 43 21.78 20.79 13.68
CA ILE A 43 20.70 20.47 12.75
C ILE A 43 19.48 20.12 13.57
N LEU A 44 18.36 20.79 13.28
CA LEU A 44 17.05 20.56 13.92
C LEU A 44 16.15 19.77 12.99
N ALA A 45 15.24 18.97 13.58
CA ALA A 45 14.19 18.26 12.85
C ALA A 45 13.17 19.25 12.26
N PRO A 46 13.01 19.33 10.94
CA PRO A 46 12.05 20.23 10.30
C PRO A 46 10.59 19.79 10.51
N PHE A 47 10.38 18.53 10.81
CA PHE A 47 9.08 17.90 11.15
C PHE A 47 9.32 16.71 12.07
N SER A 48 8.25 16.21 12.70
CA SER A 48 8.32 14.99 13.51
C SER A 48 8.34 13.75 12.61
N GLY A 49 9.14 12.73 12.96
CA GLY A 49 9.24 11.54 12.14
C GLY A 49 10.23 10.51 12.68
N VAL A 50 10.41 9.45 11.91
CA VAL A 50 11.33 8.35 12.19
C VAL A 50 12.68 8.64 11.54
N LEU A 51 13.75 8.37 12.29
CA LEU A 51 15.11 8.54 11.79
C LEU A 51 15.66 7.22 11.23
N GLY A 52 16.21 7.30 10.02
CA GLY A 52 17.04 6.28 9.41
C GLY A 52 18.50 6.73 9.37
N TYR A 53 19.42 5.82 9.59
CA TYR A 53 20.86 6.08 9.59
C TYR A 53 21.56 5.16 8.62
N THR A 54 22.51 5.72 7.86
CA THR A 54 23.40 4.96 6.99
C THR A 54 24.84 5.40 7.23
N GLY A 55 25.77 4.46 7.31
CA GLY A 55 27.19 4.73 7.51
C GLY A 55 27.64 4.86 8.97
N LEU A 56 26.88 4.25 9.91
CA LEU A 56 27.23 4.24 11.34
C LEU A 56 28.21 3.13 11.74
N THR A 57 28.40 2.10 10.91
CA THR A 57 29.34 1.02 11.15
C THR A 57 30.72 1.38 10.60
N GLU A 58 31.77 1.18 11.40
CA GLU A 58 33.15 1.50 11.03
C GLU A 58 33.68 0.65 9.84
N ASP A 59 33.07 -0.51 9.61
CA ASP A 59 33.50 -1.51 8.61
C ASP A 59 32.87 -1.35 7.22
N ILE A 60 31.88 -0.46 7.06
CA ILE A 60 31.38 -0.16 5.73
C ILE A 60 32.26 0.95 5.11
N LEU A 61 33.03 0.58 4.10
CA LEU A 61 33.72 1.50 3.20
C LEU A 61 32.71 2.44 2.51
N VAL A 62 32.14 3.38 3.29
CA VAL A 62 31.48 4.53 2.74
C VAL A 62 32.60 5.42 2.20
N SER A 63 32.92 5.25 0.95
CA SER A 63 33.78 6.14 0.18
C SER A 63 33.27 7.56 0.43
N ASN A 64 34.01 8.38 1.16
CA ASN A 64 33.86 9.81 1.38
C ASN A 64 33.53 10.32 2.80
N ASN A 65 33.68 9.53 3.87
CA ASN A 65 33.56 10.09 5.24
C ASN A 65 32.21 10.86 5.50
N ILE A 66 31.11 10.38 4.88
CA ILE A 66 29.79 11.02 4.93
C ILE A 66 28.82 10.12 5.71
N VAL A 67 28.16 10.68 6.70
CA VAL A 67 26.99 10.09 7.38
C VAL A 67 25.73 10.59 6.70
N ILE A 68 24.85 9.67 6.34
CA ILE A 68 23.55 9.98 5.76
C ILE A 68 22.49 9.70 6.83
N ILE A 69 21.65 10.71 7.10
CA ILE A 69 20.50 10.60 7.98
C ILE A 69 19.27 10.92 7.17
N THR A 70 18.25 10.08 7.28
CA THR A 70 16.92 10.32 6.73
C THR A 70 15.95 10.59 7.86
N LEU A 71 15.07 11.55 7.68
CA LEU A 71 13.94 11.81 8.56
C LEU A 71 12.68 11.62 7.73
N ASP A 72 11.85 10.65 8.12
CA ASP A 72 10.67 10.24 7.39
C ASP A 72 9.41 10.41 8.24
N ASP A 73 8.45 11.20 7.76
CA ASP A 73 7.12 11.32 8.33
C ASP A 73 6.25 10.19 7.75
N ASN A 74 6.21 9.09 8.46
CA ASN A 74 5.44 7.90 8.10
C ASN A 74 4.01 7.90 8.67
N SER A 75 3.52 9.02 9.22
CA SER A 75 2.15 9.11 9.75
C SER A 75 1.07 8.83 8.70
N VAL A 76 1.39 9.12 7.45
CA VAL A 76 0.61 8.76 6.27
C VAL A 76 1.56 8.14 5.25
N ILE A 77 1.16 7.04 4.67
CA ILE A 77 1.89 6.39 3.58
C ILE A 77 1.11 6.59 2.29
N TYR A 78 1.82 6.99 1.26
CA TYR A 78 1.35 7.02 -0.12
C TYR A 78 1.95 5.85 -0.90
N SER A 79 1.27 5.46 -1.97
CA SER A 79 1.87 4.57 -2.97
C SER A 79 1.30 4.89 -4.34
N ASP A 80 2.18 4.97 -5.32
CA ASP A 80 1.79 5.15 -6.72
C ASP A 80 1.63 3.77 -7.36
N ILE A 81 0.44 3.49 -7.88
CA ILE A 81 0.08 2.24 -8.52
C ILE A 81 -0.31 2.47 -9.98
N LYS A 82 -0.06 1.47 -10.81
CA LYS A 82 -0.44 1.48 -12.22
C LYS A 82 -1.69 0.63 -12.40
N ILE A 83 -2.77 1.25 -12.85
CA ILE A 83 -4.05 0.61 -13.12
C ILE A 83 -4.13 0.33 -14.63
N PRO A 84 -4.40 -0.90 -15.08
CA PRO A 84 -4.60 -1.21 -16.50
C PRO A 84 -5.74 -0.37 -17.11
N GLU A 85 -5.58 0.02 -18.38
CA GLU A 85 -6.51 0.92 -19.10
C GLU A 85 -7.97 0.44 -19.08
N ASN A 86 -8.20 -0.86 -19.13
CA ASN A 86 -9.55 -1.45 -19.09
C ASN A 86 -10.33 -1.16 -17.78
N TYR A 87 -9.65 -0.79 -16.71
CA TYR A 87 -10.27 -0.40 -15.44
C TYR A 87 -10.33 1.13 -15.23
N SER A 88 -9.82 1.92 -16.18
CA SER A 88 -9.68 3.38 -16.03
C SER A 88 -11.00 4.08 -15.75
N ALA A 89 -12.10 3.65 -16.35
CA ALA A 89 -13.43 4.21 -16.12
C ALA A 89 -13.99 3.92 -14.72
N SER A 90 -13.54 2.84 -14.09
CA SER A 90 -14.01 2.41 -12.76
C SER A 90 -13.23 3.03 -11.61
N ILE A 91 -12.02 3.54 -11.85
CA ILE A 91 -11.15 4.07 -10.80
C ILE A 91 -11.45 5.54 -10.57
N LYS A 92 -11.76 5.89 -9.32
CA LYS A 92 -12.08 7.27 -8.91
C LYS A 92 -11.44 7.57 -7.56
N LYS A 93 -11.18 8.84 -7.28
CA LYS A 93 -10.77 9.31 -5.96
C LYS A 93 -11.80 8.90 -4.89
N GLY A 94 -11.32 8.48 -3.71
CA GLY A 94 -12.12 8.03 -2.58
C GLY A 94 -12.54 6.56 -2.62
N LEU A 95 -12.16 5.80 -3.67
CA LEU A 95 -12.41 4.36 -3.66
C LEU A 95 -11.59 3.68 -2.54
N PRO A 96 -12.20 2.76 -1.78
CA PRO A 96 -11.49 2.03 -0.74
C PRO A 96 -10.47 1.06 -1.34
N VAL A 97 -9.32 0.98 -0.68
CA VAL A 97 -8.26 0.05 -1.02
C VAL A 97 -7.88 -0.81 0.18
N GLU A 98 -7.55 -2.06 -0.08
CA GLU A 98 -6.94 -2.97 0.87
C GLU A 98 -5.47 -3.15 0.53
N ILE A 99 -4.63 -3.10 1.55
CA ILE A 99 -3.18 -3.22 1.38
C ILE A 99 -2.68 -4.36 2.25
N LYS A 100 -1.89 -5.23 1.63
CA LYS A 100 -1.19 -6.32 2.31
C LYS A 100 0.31 -6.14 2.15
N LEU A 101 1.04 -6.51 3.18
CA LEU A 101 2.50 -6.58 3.16
C LEU A 101 2.94 -8.01 3.40
N THR A 102 3.99 -8.41 2.74
CA THR A 102 4.58 -9.75 2.91
C THR A 102 5.06 -10.01 4.35
N SER A 103 5.45 -8.93 5.05
CA SER A 103 5.89 -8.99 6.46
C SER A 103 4.77 -9.22 7.47
N TYR A 104 3.52 -9.00 7.07
CA TYR A 104 2.32 -9.15 7.92
C TYR A 104 1.34 -10.10 7.25
N LYS A 105 1.46 -11.41 7.54
CA LYS A 105 0.72 -12.48 6.81
C LYS A 105 -0.80 -12.32 6.80
N ASP A 106 -1.39 -11.86 7.92
CA ASP A 106 -2.84 -11.82 8.10
C ASP A 106 -3.39 -10.40 8.35
N LYS A 107 -2.53 -9.36 8.26
CA LYS A 107 -2.95 -8.00 8.51
C LYS A 107 -3.26 -7.28 7.20
N ILE A 108 -4.45 -6.69 7.17
CA ILE A 108 -4.90 -5.82 6.08
C ILE A 108 -4.91 -4.40 6.60
N PHE A 109 -4.30 -3.50 5.85
CA PHE A 109 -4.38 -2.06 6.07
C PHE A 109 -5.40 -1.48 5.10
N GLU A 110 -6.21 -0.57 5.60
CA GLU A 110 -7.23 0.10 4.79
C GLU A 110 -6.74 1.48 4.37
N GLY A 111 -7.11 1.87 3.17
CA GLY A 111 -6.80 3.18 2.62
C GLY A 111 -7.78 3.58 1.55
N GLU A 112 -7.44 4.61 0.82
CA GLU A 112 -8.27 5.15 -0.26
C GLU A 112 -7.43 5.57 -1.46
N VAL A 113 -8.08 5.66 -2.62
CA VAL A 113 -7.51 6.31 -3.80
C VAL A 113 -7.53 7.82 -3.58
N ASP A 114 -6.36 8.43 -3.43
CA ASP A 114 -6.21 9.88 -3.20
C ASP A 114 -6.19 10.67 -4.50
N PHE A 115 -5.54 10.14 -5.51
CA PHE A 115 -5.39 10.81 -6.80
C PHE A 115 -5.46 9.82 -7.97
N VAL A 116 -6.06 10.25 -9.06
CA VAL A 116 -6.11 9.52 -10.34
C VAL A 116 -5.61 10.45 -11.44
N SER A 117 -4.63 10.00 -12.21
CA SER A 117 -4.10 10.75 -13.35
C SER A 117 -5.19 11.01 -14.38
N SER A 118 -5.13 12.16 -15.06
CA SER A 118 -6.01 12.48 -16.19
C SER A 118 -5.52 11.89 -17.52
N ARG A 119 -4.38 11.20 -17.52
CA ARG A 119 -3.77 10.66 -18.75
C ARG A 119 -3.37 9.21 -18.57
N ILE A 120 -3.64 8.41 -19.59
CA ILE A 120 -3.14 7.06 -19.72
C ILE A 120 -1.74 7.12 -20.35
N ASN A 121 -0.82 6.37 -19.79
CA ASN A 121 0.50 6.17 -20.41
C ASN A 121 0.32 5.23 -21.60
N ALA A 122 0.62 5.72 -22.81
CA ALA A 122 0.41 4.97 -24.05
C ALA A 122 1.33 3.75 -24.19
N ASP A 123 2.56 3.83 -23.64
CA ASP A 123 3.53 2.73 -23.75
C ASP A 123 3.18 1.57 -22.84
N THR A 124 2.72 1.86 -21.62
CA THR A 124 2.38 0.83 -20.61
C THR A 124 0.90 0.50 -20.55
N ARG A 125 0.04 1.21 -21.31
CA ARG A 125 -1.40 1.08 -21.28
C ARG A 125 -1.97 1.07 -19.88
N SER A 126 -1.51 2.03 -19.08
CA SER A 126 -1.88 2.14 -17.66
C SER A 126 -2.15 3.57 -17.21
N LEU A 127 -3.02 3.69 -16.23
CA LEU A 127 -3.38 4.91 -15.55
C LEU A 127 -2.66 4.97 -14.21
N LEU A 128 -1.92 6.05 -13.93
CA LEU A 128 -1.27 6.25 -12.64
C LEU A 128 -2.30 6.69 -11.62
N SER A 129 -2.33 5.99 -10.48
CA SER A 129 -3.18 6.35 -9.35
C SER A 129 -2.35 6.35 -8.06
N ARG A 130 -2.59 7.33 -7.19
CA ARG A 130 -1.98 7.39 -5.87
C ARG A 130 -2.98 6.93 -4.83
N ILE A 131 -2.55 6.02 -3.98
CA ILE A 131 -3.29 5.61 -2.80
C ILE A 131 -2.72 6.30 -1.56
N LYS A 132 -3.57 6.46 -0.56
CA LYS A 132 -3.26 7.04 0.75
C LYS A 132 -3.70 6.09 1.84
N VAL A 133 -2.85 5.89 2.83
CA VAL A 133 -3.09 5.04 4.01
C VAL A 133 -2.70 5.80 5.26
N GLU A 134 -3.61 5.91 6.22
CA GLU A 134 -3.27 6.42 7.54
C GLU A 134 -2.45 5.36 8.29
N ASN A 135 -1.36 5.76 8.90
CA ASN A 135 -0.38 4.85 9.51
C ASN A 135 -0.05 5.30 10.95
N GLU A 136 -1.09 5.37 11.78
CA GLU A 136 -0.99 5.89 13.15
C GLU A 136 0.03 5.14 14.01
N ASN A 137 0.13 3.82 13.82
CA ASN A 137 1.04 2.97 14.57
C ASN A 137 2.45 2.89 13.95
N LEU A 138 2.72 3.62 12.86
CA LEU A 138 4.00 3.62 12.13
C LEU A 138 4.48 2.24 11.68
N GLU A 139 3.54 1.31 11.44
CA GLU A 139 3.85 -0.07 11.04
C GLU A 139 4.25 -0.19 9.57
N LEU A 140 3.71 0.68 8.71
CA LEU A 140 4.11 0.78 7.33
C LEU A 140 5.38 1.61 7.23
N ILE A 141 6.42 1.01 6.67
CA ILE A 141 7.73 1.64 6.53
C ILE A 141 7.92 2.06 5.08
N SER A 142 8.44 3.27 4.86
CA SER A 142 8.80 3.76 3.53
C SER A 142 9.75 2.79 2.82
N GLY A 143 9.52 2.53 1.54
CA GLY A 143 10.27 1.56 0.75
C GLY A 143 9.69 0.14 0.76
N SER A 144 8.71 -0.18 1.62
CA SER A 144 8.05 -1.49 1.63
C SER A 144 7.27 -1.74 0.35
N LEU A 145 7.28 -2.99 -0.11
CA LEU A 145 6.42 -3.45 -1.21
C LEU A 145 5.01 -3.67 -0.69
N LEU A 146 4.05 -3.02 -1.35
CA LEU A 146 2.64 -3.09 -1.03
C LEU A 146 1.89 -3.87 -2.11
N GLU A 147 1.14 -4.89 -1.70
CA GLU A 147 0.11 -5.49 -2.52
C GLU A 147 -1.19 -4.71 -2.31
N VAL A 148 -1.73 -4.14 -3.39
CA VAL A 148 -2.86 -3.22 -3.33
C VAL A 148 -4.04 -3.80 -4.08
N GLY A 149 -5.14 -4.01 -3.38
CA GLY A 149 -6.45 -4.35 -3.93
C GLY A 149 -7.36 -3.12 -3.93
N VAL A 150 -7.74 -2.61 -5.09
CA VAL A 150 -8.71 -1.52 -5.20
C VAL A 150 -10.10 -2.11 -5.32
N LYS A 151 -11.01 -1.69 -4.44
CA LYS A 151 -12.41 -2.11 -4.46
C LYS A 151 -13.23 -1.14 -5.30
N PHE A 152 -13.74 -1.60 -6.39
CA PHE A 152 -14.66 -0.83 -7.24
C PHE A 152 -15.92 -1.67 -7.51
N ASP A 153 -16.99 -1.00 -7.95
CA ASP A 153 -18.29 -1.65 -8.21
C ASP A 153 -18.86 -2.35 -6.96
N LEU A 154 -18.81 -1.63 -5.83
CA LEU A 154 -19.38 -2.12 -4.58
C LEU A 154 -20.90 -2.22 -4.70
N ARG A 155 -21.41 -3.44 -4.77
CA ARG A 155 -22.83 -3.75 -4.86
C ARG A 155 -23.18 -5.00 -4.06
N ASN A 156 -24.42 -5.09 -3.64
CA ASN A 156 -24.92 -6.35 -3.09
C ASN A 156 -25.24 -7.30 -4.24
N SER A 157 -24.60 -8.45 -4.25
CA SER A 157 -24.85 -9.49 -5.24
C SER A 157 -25.09 -10.83 -4.57
N LEU A 158 -25.89 -11.67 -5.23
CA LEU A 158 -26.05 -13.06 -4.79
C LEU A 158 -24.85 -13.87 -5.26
N SER A 159 -24.21 -14.59 -4.36
CA SER A 159 -23.07 -15.44 -4.71
C SER A 159 -23.22 -16.83 -4.10
N VAL A 160 -22.64 -17.81 -4.77
CA VAL A 160 -22.55 -19.19 -4.30
C VAL A 160 -21.08 -19.64 -4.29
N PRO A 161 -20.69 -20.56 -3.40
CA PRO A 161 -19.37 -21.17 -3.48
C PRO A 161 -19.14 -21.79 -4.86
N ASP A 162 -17.96 -21.60 -5.45
CA ASP A 162 -17.64 -22.08 -6.78
C ASP A 162 -17.78 -23.62 -6.91
N THR A 163 -17.50 -24.35 -5.83
CA THR A 163 -17.67 -25.80 -5.74
C THR A 163 -19.13 -26.27 -5.83
N ARG A 164 -20.09 -25.36 -5.76
CA ARG A 164 -21.54 -25.66 -5.83
C ARG A 164 -22.16 -25.36 -7.20
N VAL A 165 -21.37 -24.80 -8.12
CA VAL A 165 -21.81 -24.54 -9.48
C VAL A 165 -21.42 -25.73 -10.35
N MET A 166 -22.41 -26.31 -11.00
CA MET A 166 -22.22 -27.38 -11.98
C MET A 166 -22.29 -26.78 -13.37
N ILE A 167 -21.38 -27.19 -14.22
CA ILE A 167 -21.34 -26.78 -15.62
C ILE A 167 -21.68 -28.03 -16.45
N GLU A 168 -22.73 -27.92 -17.25
CA GLU A 168 -23.12 -28.96 -18.20
C GLU A 168 -23.27 -28.32 -19.59
N GLU A 169 -22.47 -28.78 -20.53
CA GLU A 169 -22.33 -28.16 -21.85
C GLU A 169 -21.95 -26.68 -21.70
N ASP A 170 -22.78 -25.75 -22.16
CA ASP A 170 -22.56 -24.31 -22.11
C ASP A 170 -23.40 -23.61 -21.01
N LYS A 171 -23.99 -24.36 -20.07
CA LYS A 171 -24.90 -23.85 -19.06
C LYS A 171 -24.41 -24.14 -17.66
N SER A 172 -24.67 -23.19 -16.74
CA SER A 172 -24.36 -23.31 -15.32
C SER A 172 -25.60 -23.58 -14.50
N TYR A 173 -25.51 -24.48 -13.53
CA TYR A 173 -26.62 -24.89 -12.67
C TYR A 173 -26.21 -24.91 -11.21
N VAL A 174 -27.19 -24.67 -10.34
CA VAL A 174 -27.13 -24.92 -8.89
C VAL A 174 -28.32 -25.72 -8.44
N TYR A 175 -28.19 -26.45 -7.31
CA TYR A 175 -29.34 -27.06 -6.66
C TYR A 175 -29.88 -26.08 -5.60
N LYS A 176 -31.14 -25.69 -5.78
CA LYS A 176 -31.90 -24.87 -4.83
C LYS A 176 -32.83 -25.79 -4.04
N ILE A 177 -32.73 -25.76 -2.72
CA ILE A 177 -33.60 -26.52 -1.80
C ILE A 177 -34.81 -25.66 -1.53
N ASN A 178 -36.02 -26.23 -1.78
CA ASN A 178 -37.27 -25.58 -1.51
C ASN A 178 -37.71 -25.79 -0.03
N LYS A 179 -38.85 -25.21 0.36
CA LYS A 179 -39.40 -25.33 1.73
C LYS A 179 -39.78 -26.76 2.14
N GLU A 180 -39.94 -27.66 1.17
CA GLU A 180 -40.27 -29.06 1.34
C GLU A 180 -39.05 -29.98 1.37
N ASN A 181 -37.83 -29.39 1.45
CA ASN A 181 -36.56 -30.10 1.39
C ASN A 181 -36.30 -30.85 0.08
N ILE A 182 -36.92 -30.43 -1.02
CA ILE A 182 -36.66 -30.98 -2.34
C ILE A 182 -35.62 -30.16 -3.06
N ALA A 183 -34.58 -30.81 -3.61
CA ALA A 183 -33.52 -30.17 -4.37
C ALA A 183 -33.97 -30.02 -5.83
N ASN A 184 -34.05 -28.78 -6.31
CA ASN A 184 -34.41 -28.45 -7.67
C ASN A 184 -33.16 -27.94 -8.41
N LYS A 185 -32.83 -28.56 -9.53
CA LYS A 185 -31.78 -28.08 -10.42
C LYS A 185 -32.25 -26.79 -11.10
N THR A 186 -31.50 -25.70 -10.89
CA THR A 186 -31.87 -24.38 -11.40
C THR A 186 -30.73 -23.84 -12.27
N GLU A 187 -31.07 -23.46 -13.49
CA GLU A 187 -30.14 -22.79 -14.40
C GLU A 187 -29.83 -21.40 -13.88
N ILE A 188 -28.55 -21.00 -13.90
CA ILE A 188 -28.08 -19.69 -13.45
C ILE A 188 -27.17 -19.07 -14.51
N LYS A 189 -27.11 -17.74 -14.52
CA LYS A 189 -26.08 -17.01 -15.24
C LYS A 189 -25.00 -16.60 -14.27
N THR A 190 -23.77 -16.99 -14.54
CA THR A 190 -22.60 -16.63 -13.74
C THR A 190 -22.02 -15.30 -14.23
N SER A 191 -21.47 -14.52 -13.31
CA SER A 191 -20.81 -13.25 -13.57
C SER A 191 -19.38 -13.28 -12.99
N ILE A 192 -19.05 -12.42 -12.04
CA ILE A 192 -17.70 -12.29 -11.49
C ILE A 192 -17.38 -13.49 -10.59
N ARG A 193 -16.22 -14.10 -10.86
CA ARG A 193 -15.65 -15.16 -10.01
C ARG A 193 -14.58 -14.57 -9.10
N THR A 194 -14.69 -14.87 -7.81
CA THR A 194 -13.67 -14.58 -6.79
C THR A 194 -12.97 -15.89 -6.41
N ASP A 195 -11.97 -15.83 -5.53
CA ASP A 195 -11.20 -17.03 -5.12
C ASP A 195 -12.05 -18.17 -4.52
N LYS A 196 -13.23 -17.87 -3.99
CA LYS A 196 -14.06 -18.85 -3.29
C LYS A 196 -15.53 -18.86 -3.70
N SER A 197 -15.97 -17.92 -4.50
CA SER A 197 -17.37 -17.76 -4.86
C SER A 197 -17.58 -17.23 -6.27
N ILE A 198 -18.72 -17.54 -6.85
CA ILE A 198 -19.18 -17.03 -8.15
C ILE A 198 -20.43 -16.21 -7.93
N GLU A 199 -20.44 -15.00 -8.45
CA GLU A 199 -21.63 -14.16 -8.51
C GLU A 199 -22.64 -14.78 -9.49
N ILE A 200 -23.89 -14.84 -9.09
CA ILE A 200 -24.98 -15.35 -9.92
C ILE A 200 -26.01 -14.26 -10.19
N ASN A 201 -26.38 -14.15 -11.46
CA ASN A 201 -27.48 -13.34 -11.92
C ASN A 201 -28.66 -14.28 -12.19
N SER A 202 -29.78 -13.99 -11.56
CA SER A 202 -31.03 -14.74 -11.72
C SER A 202 -31.69 -14.41 -13.05
#